data_618f6e3a18a70f6ff5d33dbdd769bb27
#
_entry.id   618f6e3a18a70f6ff5d33dbdd769bb27
#
_cell.length_a   1.000
_cell.length_b   1.000
_cell.length_c   1.000
_cell.angle_alpha   90.00
_cell.angle_beta   90.00
_cell.angle_gamma   90.00
#
_symmetry.space_group_name_H-M   'P 1'
#
loop_
_entity.id
_entity.type
_entity.pdbx_description
1 polymer ?
#
loop_
_entity_poly.entity_id
_entity_poly.type
_entity_poly.pdbx_seq_one_letter_code
_entity_poly.pdbx_strand_id
1 'polypeptide(L)'
;MLEIKNIKKSFNKLQVLKGISFNVLDGEVVSIIGPSGCGKSTLLRCINLLEKPSSGNIIIDGVDITNKKNLTQVRQKMGMVFQQFNLFPHLTVLENITLAPICEKLMDKDTAIKEAEKLLKSINLYDKKDNYPSELSGGQKQRVAIVRTLIMNPEIILFDEPTSALDPEMVNDVLDLIKKLVEKKITIIIVSHEMSFIKECANKIIFLDGGKIEFMGTKEETFVNCKNKRLKEFLDKTKR
;
A
#
# COMPACT_ATOMS: atom_id res chain seq x y z
N MET A 1 -6.78 -7.47 -12.85
CA MET A 1 -5.33 -7.53 -13.15
C MET A 1 -4.76 -6.12 -13.34
N LEU A 2 -3.60 -5.80 -12.75
CA LEU A 2 -2.92 -4.51 -12.89
C LEU A 2 -1.63 -4.67 -13.71
N GLU A 3 -1.45 -3.82 -14.74
CA GLU A 3 -0.25 -3.81 -15.57
C GLU A 3 0.42 -2.44 -15.50
N ILE A 4 1.70 -2.43 -15.22
CA ILE A 4 2.57 -1.26 -15.18
C ILE A 4 3.50 -1.35 -16.40
N LYS A 5 3.42 -0.37 -17.32
CA LYS A 5 4.17 -0.40 -18.60
C LYS A 5 5.08 0.80 -18.72
N ASN A 6 6.39 0.56 -18.64
CA ASN A 6 7.47 1.54 -18.88
C ASN A 6 7.29 2.86 -18.12
N ILE A 7 6.88 2.79 -16.85
CA ILE A 7 6.66 3.98 -16.02
C ILE A 7 7.96 4.72 -15.79
N LYS A 8 8.00 5.99 -16.19
CA LYS A 8 9.08 6.93 -15.89
C LYS A 8 8.52 8.09 -15.08
N LYS A 9 9.31 8.59 -14.13
CA LYS A 9 8.96 9.79 -13.36
C LYS A 9 10.19 10.63 -13.14
N SER A 10 10.07 11.89 -13.47
CA SER A 10 11.09 12.92 -13.18
C SER A 10 10.48 14.03 -12.35
N PHE A 11 11.26 14.55 -11.43
CA PHE A 11 10.99 15.79 -10.70
C PHE A 11 12.07 16.80 -11.14
N ASN A 12 11.66 17.82 -11.84
CA ASN A 12 12.58 18.74 -12.51
C ASN A 12 13.62 17.98 -13.37
N LYS A 13 14.92 18.09 -13.05
CA LYS A 13 16.01 17.42 -13.76
C LYS A 13 16.34 16.01 -13.23
N LEU A 14 15.77 15.61 -12.08
CA LEU A 14 16.05 14.32 -11.46
C LEU A 14 15.07 13.27 -11.94
N GLN A 15 15.57 12.27 -12.68
CA GLN A 15 14.79 11.11 -13.08
C GLN A 15 14.82 10.05 -11.97
N VAL A 16 13.68 9.88 -11.28
CA VAL A 16 13.52 8.96 -10.15
C VAL A 16 13.14 7.56 -10.63
N LEU A 17 12.19 7.44 -11.57
CA LEU A 17 11.82 6.16 -12.17
C LEU A 17 12.26 6.14 -13.63
N LYS A 18 12.92 5.04 -14.03
CA LYS A 18 13.64 4.93 -15.32
C LYS A 18 13.08 3.84 -16.23
N GLY A 19 11.76 3.65 -16.24
CA GLY A 19 11.11 2.66 -17.11
C GLY A 19 10.78 1.38 -16.37
N ILE A 20 9.87 1.46 -15.40
CA ILE A 20 9.42 0.35 -14.57
C ILE A 20 8.29 -0.39 -15.29
N SER A 21 8.42 -1.73 -15.42
CA SER A 21 7.39 -2.58 -16.02
C SER A 21 7.22 -3.86 -15.22
N PHE A 22 6.00 -4.17 -14.81
CA PHE A 22 5.60 -5.44 -14.19
C PHE A 22 4.08 -5.56 -14.22
N ASN A 23 3.58 -6.75 -13.92
CA ASN A 23 2.16 -7.03 -13.77
C ASN A 23 1.85 -7.58 -12.37
N VAL A 24 0.62 -7.41 -11.94
CA VAL A 24 0.07 -7.95 -10.69
C VAL A 24 -1.23 -8.67 -11.01
N LEU A 25 -1.30 -9.93 -10.61
CA LEU A 25 -2.51 -10.75 -10.77
C LEU A 25 -3.50 -10.46 -9.63
N ASP A 26 -4.77 -10.77 -9.86
CA ASP A 26 -5.79 -10.61 -8.83
C ASP A 26 -5.49 -11.56 -7.65
N GLY A 27 -5.55 -11.00 -6.43
CA GLY A 27 -5.19 -11.70 -5.20
C GLY A 27 -3.68 -11.93 -4.99
N GLU A 28 -2.82 -11.41 -5.88
CA GLU A 28 -1.36 -11.50 -5.73
C GLU A 28 -0.84 -10.48 -4.72
N VAL A 29 0.14 -10.89 -3.92
CA VAL A 29 0.89 -10.02 -3.01
C VAL A 29 2.25 -9.73 -3.62
N VAL A 30 2.46 -8.50 -4.04
CA VAL A 30 3.73 -8.01 -4.60
C VAL A 30 4.45 -7.15 -3.58
N SER A 31 5.66 -7.53 -3.18
CA SER A 31 6.51 -6.73 -2.31
C SER A 31 7.57 -5.98 -3.12
N ILE A 32 7.69 -4.67 -2.88
CA ILE A 32 8.73 -3.83 -3.47
C ILE A 32 9.76 -3.51 -2.38
N ILE A 33 10.99 -3.97 -2.59
CA ILE A 33 12.11 -3.76 -1.68
C ILE A 33 13.23 -2.96 -2.38
N GLY A 34 14.12 -2.37 -1.61
CA GLY A 34 15.26 -1.62 -2.13
C GLY A 34 15.74 -0.52 -1.20
N PRO A 35 16.91 0.09 -1.48
CA PRO A 35 17.49 1.13 -0.64
C PRO A 35 16.58 2.36 -0.51
N SER A 36 16.80 3.15 0.54
CA SER A 36 16.11 4.43 0.70
C SER A 36 16.40 5.35 -0.49
N GLY A 37 15.39 6.09 -0.93
CA GLY A 37 15.52 7.03 -2.06
C GLY A 37 15.56 6.38 -3.46
N CYS A 38 15.44 5.05 -3.62
CA CYS A 38 15.45 4.41 -4.94
C CYS A 38 14.15 4.57 -5.74
N GLY A 39 13.09 5.18 -5.17
CA GLY A 39 11.85 5.50 -5.86
C GLY A 39 10.64 4.63 -5.51
N LYS A 40 10.69 3.78 -4.46
CA LYS A 40 9.60 2.87 -4.06
C LYS A 40 8.27 3.60 -3.82
N SER A 41 8.24 4.58 -2.93
CA SER A 41 7.04 5.38 -2.63
C SER A 41 6.58 6.20 -3.84
N THR A 42 7.52 6.70 -4.65
CA THR A 42 7.20 7.38 -5.91
C THR A 42 6.49 6.44 -6.89
N LEU A 43 6.93 5.18 -6.97
CA LEU A 43 6.29 4.17 -7.80
C LEU A 43 4.85 3.89 -7.34
N LEU A 44 4.63 3.66 -6.03
CA LEU A 44 3.28 3.47 -5.49
C LEU A 44 2.37 4.67 -5.77
N ARG A 45 2.87 5.89 -5.57
CA ARG A 45 2.12 7.12 -5.86
C ARG A 45 1.82 7.29 -7.35
N CYS A 46 2.71 6.84 -8.23
CA CYS A 46 2.42 6.81 -9.66
C CYS A 46 1.33 5.78 -9.98
N ILE A 47 1.36 4.59 -9.38
CA ILE A 47 0.36 3.54 -9.59
C ILE A 47 -1.03 4.03 -9.20
N ASN A 48 -1.17 4.74 -8.07
CA ASN A 48 -2.44 5.32 -7.61
C ASN A 48 -2.75 6.69 -8.27
N LEU A 49 -1.94 7.15 -9.22
CA LEU A 49 -2.07 8.46 -9.87
C LEU A 49 -2.15 9.65 -8.89
N LEU A 50 -1.59 9.52 -7.68
CA LEU A 50 -1.31 10.65 -6.80
C LEU A 50 -0.16 11.49 -7.35
N GLU A 51 0.79 10.81 -8.02
CA GLU A 51 1.83 11.41 -8.82
C GLU A 51 1.64 11.00 -10.29
N LYS A 52 1.46 11.97 -11.17
CA LYS A 52 1.35 11.67 -12.60
C LYS A 52 2.69 11.17 -13.13
N PRO A 53 2.76 9.99 -13.76
CA PRO A 53 3.97 9.54 -14.45
C PRO A 53 4.41 10.54 -15.53
N SER A 54 5.70 10.67 -15.77
CA SER A 54 6.22 11.48 -16.88
C SER A 54 6.01 10.78 -18.23
N SER A 55 6.02 9.43 -18.23
CA SER A 55 5.66 8.59 -19.38
C SER A 55 5.37 7.16 -18.92
N GLY A 56 4.81 6.35 -19.81
CA GLY A 56 4.37 4.99 -19.55
C GLY A 56 2.88 4.91 -19.25
N ASN A 57 2.37 3.69 -19.04
CA ASN A 57 0.94 3.43 -18.89
C ASN A 57 0.67 2.57 -17.66
N ILE A 58 -0.46 2.82 -17.00
CA ILE A 58 -1.00 2.01 -15.93
C ILE A 58 -2.36 1.50 -16.40
N ILE A 59 -2.52 0.18 -16.41
CA ILE A 59 -3.70 -0.48 -16.96
C ILE A 59 -4.33 -1.34 -15.87
N ILE A 60 -5.62 -1.15 -15.62
CA ILE A 60 -6.42 -1.98 -14.71
C ILE A 60 -7.50 -2.65 -15.55
N ASP A 61 -7.55 -3.98 -15.52
CA ASP A 61 -8.53 -4.81 -16.25
C ASP A 61 -8.62 -4.43 -17.74
N GLY A 62 -7.45 -4.23 -18.37
CA GLY A 62 -7.35 -3.86 -19.78
C GLY A 62 -7.63 -2.38 -20.08
N VAL A 63 -7.99 -1.56 -19.08
CA VAL A 63 -8.30 -0.14 -19.25
C VAL A 63 -7.12 0.71 -18.81
N ASP A 64 -6.55 1.49 -19.73
CA ASP A 64 -5.52 2.50 -19.39
C ASP A 64 -6.12 3.62 -18.56
N ILE A 65 -5.59 3.77 -17.34
CA ILE A 65 -6.03 4.79 -16.38
C ILE A 65 -5.12 6.01 -16.35
N THR A 66 -3.95 5.97 -16.99
CA THR A 66 -2.86 6.95 -16.86
C THR A 66 -3.29 8.38 -17.14
N ASN A 67 -4.19 8.56 -18.10
CA ASN A 67 -4.67 9.87 -18.55
C ASN A 67 -6.18 10.06 -18.33
N LYS A 68 -6.82 9.22 -17.52
CA LYS A 68 -8.26 9.39 -17.22
C LYS A 68 -8.50 10.71 -16.51
N LYS A 69 -9.54 11.44 -16.97
CA LYS A 69 -10.00 12.70 -16.35
C LYS A 69 -10.69 12.44 -15.01
N ASN A 70 -11.40 11.33 -14.87
CA ASN A 70 -12.11 10.96 -13.63
C ASN A 70 -11.26 10.00 -12.80
N LEU A 71 -10.41 10.56 -11.93
CA LEU A 71 -9.57 9.79 -11.03
C LEU A 71 -10.32 9.17 -9.84
N THR A 72 -11.53 9.65 -9.55
CA THR A 72 -12.34 9.16 -8.42
C THR A 72 -12.64 7.67 -8.57
N GLN A 73 -13.14 7.25 -9.73
CA GLN A 73 -13.43 5.83 -10.02
C GLN A 73 -12.20 4.92 -9.91
N VAL A 74 -11.02 5.43 -10.33
CA VAL A 74 -9.76 4.69 -10.22
C VAL A 74 -9.37 4.51 -8.74
N ARG A 75 -9.49 5.60 -7.96
CA ARG A 75 -9.13 5.60 -6.54
C ARG A 75 -10.12 4.84 -5.66
N GLN A 76 -11.36 4.69 -6.08
CA GLN A 76 -12.32 3.80 -5.41
C GLN A 76 -11.90 2.33 -5.51
N LYS A 77 -11.35 1.90 -6.67
CA LYS A 77 -10.84 0.53 -6.87
C LYS A 77 -9.50 0.28 -6.19
N MET A 78 -8.72 1.33 -5.93
CA MET A 78 -7.35 1.22 -5.46
C MET A 78 -7.13 2.06 -4.19
N GLY A 79 -7.13 1.40 -3.05
CA GLY A 79 -6.84 2.01 -1.76
C GLY A 79 -5.34 2.25 -1.58
N MET A 80 -4.98 3.27 -0.79
CA MET A 80 -3.60 3.53 -0.40
C MET A 80 -3.48 3.81 1.10
N VAL A 81 -2.57 3.09 1.74
CA VAL A 81 -2.18 3.26 3.14
C VAL A 81 -0.77 3.82 3.17
N PHE A 82 -0.61 4.97 3.80
CA PHE A 82 0.65 5.72 3.83
C PHE A 82 1.49 5.40 5.06
N GLN A 83 2.77 5.72 4.98
CA GLN A 83 3.71 5.68 6.09
C GLN A 83 3.27 6.59 7.26
N GLN A 84 2.85 7.82 6.94
CA GLN A 84 2.16 8.70 7.88
C GLN A 84 0.67 8.38 7.78
N PHE A 85 0.01 8.18 8.90
CA PHE A 85 -1.38 7.69 8.99
C PHE A 85 -2.38 8.54 8.20
N ASN A 86 -2.10 9.84 8.02
CA ASN A 86 -2.90 10.82 7.28
C ASN A 86 -4.38 10.85 7.71
N LEU A 87 -4.64 10.62 9.00
CA LEU A 87 -5.96 10.82 9.58
C LEU A 87 -6.25 12.32 9.70
N PHE A 88 -7.49 12.70 9.49
CA PHE A 88 -7.96 14.07 9.69
C PHE A 88 -8.01 14.36 11.19
N PRO A 89 -7.17 15.27 11.72
CA PRO A 89 -7.00 15.45 13.15
C PRO A 89 -8.23 16.06 13.86
N HIS A 90 -9.08 16.72 13.10
CA HIS A 90 -10.30 17.37 13.56
C HIS A 90 -11.56 16.50 13.45
N LEU A 91 -11.43 15.27 12.97
CA LEU A 91 -12.50 14.28 12.88
C LEU A 91 -12.23 13.14 13.85
N THR A 92 -13.30 12.58 14.41
CA THR A 92 -13.21 11.35 15.22
C THR A 92 -12.76 10.16 14.38
N VAL A 93 -12.45 9.04 15.01
CA VAL A 93 -12.13 7.76 14.33
C VAL A 93 -13.27 7.35 13.41
N LEU A 94 -14.50 7.39 13.91
CA LEU A 94 -15.68 7.00 13.12
C LEU A 94 -15.88 7.93 11.91
N GLU A 95 -15.75 9.23 12.10
CA GLU A 95 -15.87 10.22 11.02
C GLU A 95 -14.74 10.07 9.98
N ASN A 96 -13.51 9.82 10.41
CA ASN A 96 -12.39 9.52 9.49
C ASN A 96 -12.69 8.35 8.56
N ILE A 97 -13.34 7.29 9.09
CA ILE A 97 -13.66 6.10 8.31
C ILE A 97 -14.86 6.34 7.40
N THR A 98 -15.91 7.01 7.89
CA THR A 98 -17.18 7.15 7.17
C THR A 98 -17.21 8.30 6.16
N LEU A 99 -16.27 9.24 6.23
CA LEU A 99 -16.25 10.45 5.40
C LEU A 99 -16.27 10.12 3.90
N ALA A 100 -15.34 9.28 3.44
CA ALA A 100 -15.18 9.00 2.00
C ALA A 100 -16.41 8.28 1.41
N PRO A 101 -16.91 7.15 1.95
CA PRO A 101 -18.06 6.47 1.38
C PRO A 101 -19.34 7.32 1.37
N ILE A 102 -19.52 8.24 2.35
CA ILE A 102 -20.66 9.16 2.37
C ILE A 102 -20.48 10.26 1.31
N CYS A 103 -19.32 10.93 1.26
CA CYS A 103 -19.06 12.01 0.30
C CYS A 103 -19.12 11.52 -1.16
N GLU A 104 -18.64 10.30 -1.44
CA GLU A 104 -18.68 9.68 -2.76
C GLU A 104 -20.05 9.02 -3.06
N LYS A 105 -21.02 9.13 -2.14
CA LYS A 105 -22.39 8.58 -2.27
C LYS A 105 -22.43 7.08 -2.54
N LEU A 106 -21.44 6.35 -2.03
CA LEU A 106 -21.37 4.89 -2.10
C LEU A 106 -22.25 4.24 -1.04
N MET A 107 -22.42 4.92 0.10
CA MET A 107 -23.25 4.49 1.23
C MET A 107 -24.02 5.69 1.78
N ASP A 108 -25.24 5.45 2.28
CA ASP A 108 -25.90 6.38 3.18
C ASP A 108 -25.19 6.42 4.55
N LYS A 109 -25.50 7.43 5.35
CA LYS A 109 -24.84 7.66 6.64
C LYS A 109 -24.99 6.47 7.59
N ASP A 110 -26.18 5.90 7.69
CA ASP A 110 -26.47 4.83 8.65
C ASP A 110 -25.76 3.52 8.25
N THR A 111 -25.72 3.21 6.97
CA THR A 111 -24.98 2.07 6.42
C THR A 111 -23.48 2.24 6.62
N ALA A 112 -22.93 3.42 6.34
CA ALA A 112 -21.51 3.71 6.54
C ALA A 112 -21.09 3.57 8.00
N ILE A 113 -21.91 4.06 8.95
CA ILE A 113 -21.67 3.91 10.39
C ILE A 113 -21.66 2.44 10.80
N LYS A 114 -22.65 1.64 10.38
CA LYS A 114 -22.74 0.21 10.70
C LYS A 114 -21.53 -0.58 10.17
N GLU A 115 -21.12 -0.33 8.93
CA GLU A 115 -19.95 -1.01 8.37
C GLU A 115 -18.65 -0.53 9.04
N ALA A 116 -18.50 0.76 9.34
CA ALA A 116 -17.35 1.27 10.08
C ALA A 116 -17.25 0.64 11.47
N GLU A 117 -18.35 0.54 12.22
CA GLU A 117 -18.38 -0.10 13.54
C GLU A 117 -18.01 -1.58 13.47
N LYS A 118 -18.48 -2.30 12.44
CA LYS A 118 -18.11 -3.70 12.20
C LYS A 118 -16.61 -3.86 11.94
N LEU A 119 -16.05 -2.99 11.11
CA LEU A 119 -14.61 -2.97 10.84
C LEU A 119 -13.80 -2.63 12.09
N LEU A 120 -14.22 -1.63 12.88
CA LEU A 120 -13.58 -1.26 14.14
C LEU A 120 -13.59 -2.42 15.15
N LYS A 121 -14.69 -3.17 15.25
CA LYS A 121 -14.74 -4.39 16.08
C LYS A 121 -13.73 -5.43 15.64
N SER A 122 -13.53 -5.61 14.32
CA SER A 122 -12.58 -6.59 13.78
C SER A 122 -11.11 -6.30 14.09
N ILE A 123 -10.80 -5.06 14.47
CA ILE A 123 -9.46 -4.60 14.86
C ILE A 123 -9.35 -4.21 16.34
N ASN A 124 -10.36 -4.54 17.16
CA ASN A 124 -10.43 -4.23 18.59
C ASN A 124 -10.27 -2.74 18.92
N LEU A 125 -10.90 -1.86 18.13
CA LEU A 125 -10.88 -0.40 18.33
C LEU A 125 -12.30 0.21 18.35
N TYR A 126 -13.33 -0.59 18.59
CA TYR A 126 -14.72 -0.10 18.66
C TYR A 126 -14.93 0.93 19.79
N ASP A 127 -14.28 0.70 20.93
CA ASP A 127 -14.32 1.60 22.11
C ASP A 127 -13.68 2.97 21.85
N LYS A 128 -12.88 3.09 20.77
CA LYS A 128 -12.19 4.31 20.35
C LYS A 128 -12.90 5.07 19.22
N LYS A 129 -14.10 4.67 18.82
CA LYS A 129 -14.79 5.23 17.65
C LYS A 129 -15.03 6.75 17.74
N ASP A 130 -15.26 7.26 18.94
CA ASP A 130 -15.56 8.67 19.22
C ASP A 130 -14.30 9.46 19.61
N ASN A 131 -13.13 8.82 19.73
CA ASN A 131 -11.86 9.46 20.01
C ASN A 131 -11.31 10.19 18.78
N TYR A 132 -10.49 11.22 19.03
CA TYR A 132 -9.72 11.90 17.99
C TYR A 132 -8.37 11.22 17.74
N PRO A 133 -7.75 11.40 16.55
CA PRO A 133 -6.44 10.82 16.25
C PRO A 133 -5.35 11.14 17.27
N SER A 134 -5.38 12.33 17.92
CA SER A 134 -4.42 12.72 18.96
C SER A 134 -4.41 11.80 20.17
N GLU A 135 -5.52 11.12 20.45
CA GLU A 135 -5.73 10.25 21.60
C GLU A 135 -5.35 8.79 21.33
N LEU A 136 -4.89 8.48 20.11
CA LEU A 136 -4.53 7.13 19.68
C LEU A 136 -3.02 6.92 19.65
N SER A 137 -2.58 5.69 19.97
CA SER A 137 -1.20 5.27 19.70
C SER A 137 -0.89 5.18 18.20
N GLY A 138 0.39 5.13 17.82
CA GLY A 138 0.80 4.98 16.41
C GLY A 138 0.18 3.77 15.73
N GLY A 139 0.24 2.60 16.37
CA GLY A 139 -0.35 1.38 15.85
C GLY A 139 -1.89 1.43 15.72
N GLN A 140 -2.56 2.11 16.67
CA GLN A 140 -4.01 2.35 16.57
C GLN A 140 -4.34 3.25 15.39
N LYS A 141 -3.60 4.36 15.20
CA LYS A 141 -3.76 5.26 14.04
C LYS A 141 -3.58 4.51 12.72
N GLN A 142 -2.58 3.65 12.63
CA GLN A 142 -2.32 2.87 11.42
C GLN A 142 -3.44 1.86 11.14
N ARG A 143 -3.92 1.15 12.15
CA ARG A 143 -5.06 0.25 11.99
C ARG A 143 -6.33 0.98 11.56
N VAL A 144 -6.60 2.18 12.10
CA VAL A 144 -7.70 3.04 11.64
C VAL A 144 -7.50 3.49 10.19
N ALA A 145 -6.27 3.85 9.77
CA ALA A 145 -5.98 4.23 8.38
C ALA A 145 -6.21 3.06 7.40
N ILE A 146 -5.88 1.82 7.82
CA ILE A 146 -6.18 0.62 7.04
C ILE A 146 -7.71 0.43 6.93
N VAL A 147 -8.45 0.52 8.04
CA VAL A 147 -9.91 0.37 8.05
C VAL A 147 -10.59 1.45 7.21
N ARG A 148 -10.13 2.70 7.27
CA ARG A 148 -10.59 3.79 6.40
C ARG A 148 -10.42 3.47 4.91
N THR A 149 -9.38 2.72 4.58
CA THR A 149 -9.18 2.24 3.20
C THR A 149 -10.12 1.09 2.87
N LEU A 150 -10.31 0.15 3.80
CA LEU A 150 -11.13 -1.05 3.61
C LEU A 150 -12.63 -0.78 3.45
N ILE A 151 -13.17 0.25 4.09
CA ILE A 151 -14.60 0.57 3.97
C ILE A 151 -15.01 0.93 2.54
N MET A 152 -14.06 1.39 1.72
CA MET A 152 -14.27 1.67 0.30
C MET A 152 -14.33 0.40 -0.57
N ASN A 153 -14.13 -0.79 0.02
CA ASN A 153 -14.11 -2.09 -0.65
C ASN A 153 -13.18 -2.12 -1.89
N PRO A 154 -11.89 -1.74 -1.75
CA PRO A 154 -10.98 -1.66 -2.88
C PRO A 154 -10.61 -3.06 -3.41
N GLU A 155 -10.37 -3.16 -4.73
CA GLU A 155 -9.86 -4.38 -5.39
C GLU A 155 -8.35 -4.54 -5.18
N ILE A 156 -7.63 -3.40 -5.01
CA ILE A 156 -6.18 -3.34 -4.85
C ILE A 156 -5.85 -2.44 -3.66
N ILE A 157 -4.92 -2.84 -2.81
CA ILE A 157 -4.41 -2.00 -1.73
C ILE A 157 -2.91 -1.80 -1.89
N LEU A 158 -2.50 -0.54 -1.86
CA LEU A 158 -1.10 -0.11 -1.88
C LEU A 158 -0.67 0.27 -0.46
N PHE A 159 0.39 -0.35 0.05
CA PHE A 159 0.98 -0.03 1.35
C PHE A 159 2.36 0.62 1.17
N ASP A 160 2.50 1.87 1.58
CA ASP A 160 3.76 2.61 1.55
C ASP A 160 4.39 2.63 2.94
N GLU A 161 5.25 1.64 3.24
CA GLU A 161 5.97 1.47 4.51
C GLU A 161 5.03 1.55 5.74
N PRO A 162 4.00 0.69 5.86
CA PRO A 162 2.93 0.85 6.85
C PRO A 162 3.37 0.70 8.31
N THR A 163 4.59 0.22 8.57
CA THR A 163 5.13 -0.02 9.91
C THR A 163 6.28 0.90 10.30
N SER A 164 6.84 1.68 9.37
CA SER A 164 8.08 2.44 9.59
C SER A 164 7.97 3.60 10.59
N ALA A 165 6.73 4.07 10.86
CA ALA A 165 6.45 5.12 11.85
C ALA A 165 5.95 4.56 13.19
N LEU A 166 6.13 3.26 13.45
CA LEU A 166 5.61 2.56 14.62
C LEU A 166 6.74 2.10 15.54
N ASP A 167 6.44 2.05 16.82
CA ASP A 167 7.28 1.38 17.79
C ASP A 167 7.27 -0.15 17.54
N PRO A 168 8.37 -0.87 17.80
CA PRO A 168 8.50 -2.30 17.50
C PRO A 168 7.37 -3.17 18.07
N GLU A 169 6.84 -2.81 19.24
CA GLU A 169 5.75 -3.53 19.91
C GLU A 169 4.44 -3.47 19.12
N MET A 170 4.24 -2.41 18.30
CA MET A 170 3.01 -2.18 17.54
C MET A 170 3.07 -2.71 16.11
N VAL A 171 4.26 -3.08 15.63
CA VAL A 171 4.48 -3.56 14.25
C VAL A 171 3.67 -4.82 13.98
N ASN A 172 3.71 -5.79 14.90
CA ASN A 172 3.05 -7.08 14.73
C ASN A 172 1.53 -6.95 14.56
N ASP A 173 0.88 -6.10 15.32
CA ASP A 173 -0.56 -5.86 15.22
C ASP A 173 -1.00 -5.40 13.82
N VAL A 174 -0.18 -4.53 13.20
CA VAL A 174 -0.43 -4.03 11.85
C VAL A 174 -0.13 -5.09 10.79
N LEU A 175 0.96 -5.84 10.94
CA LEU A 175 1.31 -6.93 10.02
C LEU A 175 0.28 -8.05 10.07
N ASP A 176 -0.23 -8.41 11.24
CA ASP A 176 -1.27 -9.43 11.38
C ASP A 176 -2.61 -8.98 10.76
N LEU A 177 -2.92 -7.69 10.83
CA LEU A 177 -4.06 -7.15 10.08
C LEU A 177 -3.85 -7.29 8.57
N ILE A 178 -2.66 -6.97 8.05
CA ILE A 178 -2.34 -7.12 6.63
C ILE A 178 -2.38 -8.60 6.21
N LYS A 179 -1.89 -9.55 7.04
CA LYS A 179 -2.00 -11.00 6.78
C LYS A 179 -3.46 -11.45 6.60
N LYS A 180 -4.38 -10.98 7.43
CA LYS A 180 -5.81 -11.25 7.27
C LYS A 180 -6.38 -10.75 5.94
N LEU A 181 -5.82 -9.67 5.37
CA LEU A 181 -6.20 -9.19 4.04
C LEU A 181 -5.66 -10.09 2.93
N VAL A 182 -4.43 -10.60 3.10
CA VAL A 182 -3.83 -11.60 2.18
C VAL A 182 -4.69 -12.87 2.14
N GLU A 183 -5.13 -13.38 3.29
CA GLU A 183 -6.01 -14.55 3.38
C GLU A 183 -7.34 -14.35 2.65
N LYS A 184 -7.86 -13.11 2.62
CA LYS A 184 -9.06 -12.73 1.86
C LYS A 184 -8.81 -12.56 0.37
N LYS A 185 -7.58 -12.83 -0.12
CA LYS A 185 -7.18 -12.73 -1.53
C LYS A 185 -7.37 -11.32 -2.11
N ILE A 186 -7.20 -10.27 -1.29
CA ILE A 186 -7.12 -8.89 -1.76
C ILE A 186 -5.78 -8.71 -2.48
N THR A 187 -5.78 -8.07 -3.64
CA THR A 187 -4.55 -7.75 -4.36
C THR A 187 -3.75 -6.69 -3.58
N ILE A 188 -2.49 -6.97 -3.26
CA ILE A 188 -1.68 -6.10 -2.42
C ILE A 188 -0.35 -5.78 -3.10
N ILE A 189 0.00 -4.49 -3.12
CA ILE A 189 1.37 -4.05 -3.43
C ILE A 189 1.90 -3.35 -2.19
N ILE A 190 2.98 -3.86 -1.63
CA ILE A 190 3.54 -3.34 -0.38
C ILE A 190 5.02 -2.96 -0.52
N VAL A 191 5.35 -1.75 -0.10
CA VAL A 191 6.72 -1.36 0.22
C VAL A 191 6.92 -1.62 1.70
N SER A 192 7.86 -2.48 2.06
CA SER A 192 8.15 -2.80 3.45
C SER A 192 9.62 -3.14 3.66
N HIS A 193 10.10 -2.94 4.87
CA HIS A 193 11.41 -3.39 5.36
C HIS A 193 11.30 -4.63 6.26
N GLU A 194 10.08 -5.11 6.53
CA GLU A 194 9.80 -6.28 7.37
C GLU A 194 10.04 -7.58 6.60
N MET A 195 11.29 -8.04 6.59
CA MET A 195 11.69 -9.20 5.77
C MET A 195 11.01 -10.50 6.18
N SER A 196 10.66 -10.67 7.45
CA SER A 196 9.89 -11.82 7.95
C SER A 196 8.49 -11.87 7.30
N PHE A 197 7.78 -10.76 7.30
CA PHE A 197 6.48 -10.62 6.67
C PHE A 197 6.55 -10.87 5.15
N ILE A 198 7.57 -10.31 4.47
CA ILE A 198 7.75 -10.50 3.03
C ILE A 198 7.96 -11.98 2.68
N LYS A 199 8.80 -12.69 3.44
CA LYS A 199 9.05 -14.12 3.28
C LYS A 199 7.79 -14.97 3.46
N GLU A 200 6.92 -14.56 4.37
CA GLU A 200 5.68 -15.29 4.67
C GLU A 200 4.62 -15.04 3.61
N CYS A 201 4.36 -13.78 3.25
CA CYS A 201 3.17 -13.36 2.53
C CYS A 201 3.37 -13.05 1.04
N ALA A 202 4.59 -12.65 0.60
CA ALA A 202 4.78 -12.22 -0.77
C ALA A 202 4.76 -13.38 -1.77
N ASN A 203 4.02 -13.23 -2.86
CA ASN A 203 4.07 -14.12 -4.03
C ASN A 203 5.20 -13.70 -4.97
N LYS A 204 5.35 -12.39 -5.16
CA LYS A 204 6.35 -11.78 -6.05
C LYS A 204 7.12 -10.69 -5.31
N ILE A 205 8.41 -10.64 -5.53
CA ILE A 205 9.30 -9.62 -4.95
C ILE A 205 9.98 -8.87 -6.07
N ILE A 206 9.91 -7.54 -5.97
CA ILE A 206 10.55 -6.61 -6.90
C ILE A 206 11.65 -5.87 -6.14
N PHE A 207 12.90 -6.03 -6.55
CA PHE A 207 14.01 -5.25 -6.02
C PHE A 207 14.27 -4.04 -6.91
N LEU A 208 14.01 -2.86 -6.34
CA LEU A 208 14.19 -1.58 -7.00
C LEU A 208 15.51 -0.95 -6.54
N ASP A 209 16.39 -0.60 -7.48
CA ASP A 209 17.61 0.17 -7.20
C ASP A 209 17.88 1.17 -8.32
N GLY A 210 18.38 2.36 -7.97
CA GLY A 210 18.68 3.42 -8.93
C GLY A 210 17.54 3.83 -9.88
N GLY A 211 16.28 3.58 -9.48
CA GLY A 211 15.08 3.87 -10.27
C GLY A 211 14.74 2.81 -11.32
N LYS A 212 15.32 1.61 -11.24
CA LYS A 212 15.07 0.46 -12.13
C LYS A 212 14.74 -0.80 -11.35
N ILE A 213 14.06 -1.74 -11.97
CA ILE A 213 13.93 -3.11 -11.45
C ILE A 213 15.24 -3.84 -11.73
N GLU A 214 16.01 -4.09 -10.68
CA GLU A 214 17.25 -4.86 -10.77
C GLU A 214 17.02 -6.37 -10.62
N PHE A 215 15.89 -6.76 -10.00
CA PHE A 215 15.46 -8.14 -9.87
C PHE A 215 13.97 -8.20 -9.67
N MET A 216 13.34 -9.23 -10.22
CA MET A 216 11.95 -9.61 -9.97
C MET A 216 11.86 -11.13 -9.97
N GLY A 217 11.26 -11.71 -8.93
CA GLY A 217 11.13 -13.15 -8.78
C GLY A 217 10.26 -13.55 -7.61
N THR A 218 10.21 -14.85 -7.35
CA THR A 218 9.52 -15.45 -6.20
C THR A 218 10.30 -15.25 -4.90
N LYS A 219 9.69 -15.58 -3.77
CA LYS A 219 10.38 -15.58 -2.47
C LYS A 219 11.55 -16.58 -2.42
N GLU A 220 11.40 -17.75 -3.07
CA GLU A 220 12.46 -18.76 -3.16
C GLU A 220 13.66 -18.22 -3.94
N GLU A 221 13.44 -17.59 -5.08
CA GLU A 221 14.49 -16.98 -5.92
C GLU A 221 15.15 -15.79 -5.22
N THR A 222 14.42 -15.09 -4.35
CA THR A 222 14.92 -13.92 -3.62
C THR A 222 15.74 -14.30 -2.39
N PHE A 223 15.23 -15.21 -1.55
CA PHE A 223 15.80 -15.46 -0.22
C PHE A 223 16.62 -16.75 -0.11
N VAL A 224 16.37 -17.74 -0.97
CA VAL A 224 17.06 -19.05 -0.95
C VAL A 224 18.07 -19.13 -2.09
N ASN A 225 17.63 -18.92 -3.31
CA ASN A 225 18.41 -19.13 -4.53
C ASN A 225 18.81 -17.81 -5.21
N CYS A 226 19.08 -16.76 -4.44
CA CYS A 226 19.38 -15.45 -4.99
C CYS A 226 20.70 -15.47 -5.79
N LYS A 227 20.59 -15.22 -7.12
CA LYS A 227 21.74 -15.09 -8.02
C LYS A 227 22.17 -13.64 -8.25
N ASN A 228 21.28 -12.67 -7.94
CA ASN A 228 21.59 -11.25 -8.12
C ASN A 228 22.51 -10.75 -7.00
N LYS A 229 23.74 -10.37 -7.36
CA LYS A 229 24.78 -9.93 -6.41
C LYS A 229 24.33 -8.69 -5.62
N ARG A 230 23.72 -7.71 -6.30
CA ARG A 230 23.30 -6.46 -5.67
C ARG A 230 22.16 -6.66 -4.67
N LEU A 231 21.21 -7.56 -5.00
CA LEU A 231 20.15 -7.96 -4.07
C LEU A 231 20.71 -8.68 -2.84
N LYS A 232 21.69 -9.59 -3.00
CA LYS A 232 22.35 -10.24 -1.86
C LYS A 232 23.00 -9.23 -0.92
N GLU A 233 23.77 -8.28 -1.45
CA GLU A 233 24.39 -7.20 -0.68
C GLU A 233 23.35 -6.37 0.10
N PHE A 234 22.18 -6.14 -0.51
CA PHE A 234 21.08 -5.44 0.16
C PHE A 234 20.48 -6.28 1.29
N LEU A 235 20.16 -7.55 1.03
CA LEU A 235 19.56 -8.46 2.02
C LEU A 235 20.49 -8.71 3.21
N ASP A 236 21.81 -8.81 3.01
CA ASP A 236 22.77 -9.02 4.10
C ASP A 236 22.89 -7.79 5.01
N LYS A 237 22.67 -6.58 4.48
CA LYS A 237 22.61 -5.35 5.29
C LYS A 237 21.32 -5.22 6.10
N THR A 238 20.21 -5.82 5.63
CA THR A 238 18.91 -5.77 6.32
C THR A 238 18.71 -6.87 7.36
N LYS A 239 19.65 -7.81 7.48
CA LYS A 239 19.66 -8.86 8.55
C LYS A 239 20.20 -8.37 9.88
N ARG A 240 20.72 -7.14 9.94
CA ARG A 240 21.25 -6.50 11.16
C ARG A 240 20.19 -5.60 11.79
#